data_63b48fc7724734f8fc378f3d4ac13ded
#
_entry.id   63b48fc7724734f8fc378f3d4ac13ded
#
_cell.length_a   1.000
_cell.length_b   1.000
_cell.length_c   1.000
_cell.angle_alpha   90.00
_cell.angle_beta   90.00
_cell.angle_gamma   90.00
#
_symmetry.space_group_name_H-M   'P 1'
#
loop_
_entity.id
_entity.type
_entity.pdbx_description
1 polymer ?
#
loop_
_entity_poly.entity_id
_entity_poly.type
_entity_poly.pdbx_seq_one_letter_code
_entity_poly.pdbx_strand_id
1 'polypeptide(L)'
;MRHELETSVARRNCRKQKEVGMIDVQSRKWQLTINNAVDKGYTHEQITQLAKGFKSLVYMCMSDEIGGETQTHHTHVYLAFRSAVRFSSLQKRYMGAHFEVAKGTSVQNREYVFKEGKWLNDAKGETNLRDTHFEYGEIPVERQGKRNDLEDLYDMIKQGMSNYEIIEECPQYMLNVDKIERCRQIVREEQYKSTWRDLHVTYIYGETGSGKTRTVMEKYGYENVYRCTDYDHPFDSYKGQDVIAFEEFRSSLRVRDMLNYLDGYPVELPCRYANKVACFTQVYIITNIPLTEQYSDLQRSQLETWNAFLRRIHEVHVYLNGKVYKGSCEEYINGFVPTNDSPFDKK
;
A
#
# COMPACT_ATOMS: atom_id res chain seq x y z
N MET A 1 -4.11 48.25 -34.25
CA MET A 1 -5.10 48.39 -33.17
C MET A 1 -5.98 47.16 -32.87
N ARG A 2 -6.36 46.29 -33.81
CA ARG A 2 -7.13 45.08 -33.49
C ARG A 2 -6.28 43.95 -32.88
N HIS A 3 -5.03 43.81 -33.30
CA HIS A 3 -4.13 42.73 -32.80
C HIS A 3 -3.65 42.93 -31.34
N GLU A 4 -3.62 44.18 -30.84
CA GLU A 4 -3.23 44.44 -29.44
C GLU A 4 -4.37 44.22 -28.45
N LEU A 5 -5.63 44.31 -28.91
CA LEU A 5 -6.81 44.06 -28.06
C LEU A 5 -7.02 42.58 -27.80
N GLU A 6 -6.74 41.68 -28.74
CA GLU A 6 -6.86 40.22 -28.57
C GLU A 6 -5.81 39.66 -27.65
N THR A 7 -4.57 40.17 -27.70
CA THR A 7 -3.51 39.78 -26.77
C THR A 7 -3.76 40.25 -25.34
N SER A 8 -4.43 41.38 -25.18
CA SER A 8 -4.81 41.95 -23.87
C SER A 8 -5.96 41.18 -23.21
N VAL A 9 -6.91 40.69 -23.97
CA VAL A 9 -8.03 39.85 -23.48
C VAL A 9 -7.54 38.45 -23.10
N ALA A 10 -6.65 37.82 -23.89
CA ALA A 10 -6.05 36.57 -23.55
C ALA A 10 -5.17 36.63 -22.28
N ARG A 11 -4.40 37.72 -22.12
CA ARG A 11 -3.61 37.95 -20.90
C ARG A 11 -4.46 38.25 -19.67
N ARG A 12 -5.63 38.92 -19.81
CA ARG A 12 -6.58 39.15 -18.70
C ARG A 12 -7.30 37.87 -18.30
N ASN A 13 -7.63 36.99 -19.23
CA ASN A 13 -8.23 35.70 -18.91
C ASN A 13 -7.22 34.74 -18.23
N CYS A 14 -5.95 34.79 -18.63
CA CYS A 14 -4.89 34.04 -17.96
C CYS A 14 -4.54 34.59 -16.57
N ARG A 15 -4.66 35.93 -16.34
CA ARG A 15 -4.47 36.51 -15.01
C ARG A 15 -5.66 36.34 -14.07
N LYS A 16 -6.90 36.32 -14.58
CA LYS A 16 -8.09 36.04 -13.75
C LYS A 16 -8.16 34.59 -13.25
N GLN A 17 -7.45 33.63 -13.89
CA GLN A 17 -7.33 32.28 -13.37
C GLN A 17 -6.30 32.13 -12.21
N LYS A 18 -5.51 33.18 -11.89
CA LYS A 18 -4.50 33.17 -10.82
C LYS A 18 -4.93 33.76 -9.48
N GLU A 19 -6.09 34.41 -9.40
CA GLU A 19 -6.48 35.22 -8.21
C GLU A 19 -7.74 34.73 -7.47
N VAL A 20 -8.44 33.73 -7.96
CA VAL A 20 -9.48 33.06 -7.17
C VAL A 20 -8.86 31.76 -6.69
N GLY A 21 -8.79 31.56 -5.36
CA GLY A 21 -8.33 30.30 -4.76
C GLY A 21 -9.10 29.13 -5.37
N MET A 22 -8.57 28.57 -6.47
CA MET A 22 -9.22 27.48 -7.18
C MET A 22 -9.22 26.29 -6.25
N ILE A 23 -10.40 25.87 -5.81
CA ILE A 23 -10.63 24.53 -5.27
C ILE A 23 -9.99 23.60 -6.27
N ASP A 24 -8.98 22.82 -5.84
CA ASP A 24 -8.26 21.85 -6.65
C ASP A 24 -9.25 20.76 -7.11
N VAL A 25 -9.80 20.97 -8.30
CA VAL A 25 -10.88 20.13 -8.86
C VAL A 25 -10.38 18.70 -8.95
N GLN A 26 -11.23 17.76 -8.54
CA GLN A 26 -10.93 16.33 -8.64
C GLN A 26 -12.01 15.60 -9.43
N SER A 27 -11.60 14.65 -10.25
CA SER A 27 -12.49 13.84 -11.07
C SER A 27 -11.91 12.44 -11.29
N ARG A 28 -12.79 11.46 -11.50
CA ARG A 28 -12.38 10.13 -11.95
C ARG A 28 -12.12 10.05 -13.45
N LYS A 29 -12.53 11.07 -14.20
CA LYS A 29 -12.41 11.08 -15.67
C LYS A 29 -11.83 12.40 -16.12
N TRP A 30 -10.77 12.31 -16.90
CA TRP A 30 -10.07 13.46 -17.43
C TRP A 30 -9.78 13.30 -18.91
N GLN A 31 -9.93 14.40 -19.63
CA GLN A 31 -9.38 14.55 -20.97
C GLN A 31 -8.19 15.48 -20.93
N LEU A 32 -7.13 15.11 -21.64
CA LEU A 32 -5.93 15.89 -21.82
C LEU A 32 -5.74 16.16 -23.31
N THR A 33 -5.28 17.35 -23.62
CA THR A 33 -4.79 17.67 -24.98
C THR A 33 -3.35 18.18 -24.85
N ILE A 34 -2.42 17.52 -25.50
CA ILE A 34 -1.01 17.86 -25.48
C ILE A 34 -0.62 18.35 -26.88
N ASN A 35 -0.45 19.65 -27.04
CA ASN A 35 -0.01 20.24 -28.29
C ASN A 35 1.46 19.96 -28.50
N ASN A 36 1.85 19.48 -29.68
CA ASN A 36 3.20 19.12 -30.05
C ASN A 36 3.86 18.22 -28.98
N ALA A 37 3.19 17.10 -28.69
CA ALA A 37 3.56 16.22 -27.59
C ALA A 37 5.01 15.75 -27.67
N VAL A 38 5.44 15.31 -28.85
CA VAL A 38 6.82 14.81 -29.08
C VAL A 38 7.87 15.89 -28.82
N ASP A 39 7.64 17.13 -29.27
CA ASP A 39 8.56 18.26 -29.05
C ASP A 39 8.70 18.61 -27.56
N LYS A 40 7.67 18.32 -26.78
CA LYS A 40 7.65 18.51 -25.31
C LYS A 40 8.17 17.30 -24.56
N GLY A 41 8.64 16.29 -25.24
CA GLY A 41 9.16 15.07 -24.62
C GLY A 41 8.06 14.06 -24.20
N TYR A 42 6.83 14.17 -24.72
CA TYR A 42 5.74 13.23 -24.45
C TYR A 42 5.56 12.28 -25.63
N THR A 43 6.27 11.15 -25.64
CA THR A 43 5.94 10.02 -26.52
C THR A 43 4.75 9.25 -25.94
N HIS A 44 4.08 8.45 -26.75
CA HIS A 44 2.97 7.56 -26.28
C HIS A 44 3.43 6.66 -25.12
N GLU A 45 4.67 6.17 -25.15
CA GLU A 45 5.24 5.38 -24.05
C GLU A 45 5.36 6.20 -22.75
N GLN A 46 5.88 7.43 -22.85
CA GLN A 46 6.02 8.31 -21.69
C GLN A 46 4.68 8.71 -21.12
N ILE A 47 3.69 9.07 -21.97
CA ILE A 47 2.31 9.35 -21.55
C ILE A 47 1.75 8.15 -20.79
N THR A 48 1.94 6.93 -21.32
CA THR A 48 1.48 5.68 -20.70
C THR A 48 2.17 5.42 -19.36
N GLN A 49 3.48 5.62 -19.26
CA GLN A 49 4.23 5.43 -18.01
C GLN A 49 3.77 6.41 -16.92
N LEU A 50 3.56 7.67 -17.30
CA LEU A 50 3.03 8.68 -16.38
C LEU A 50 1.62 8.34 -15.88
N ALA A 51 0.76 7.81 -16.77
CA ALA A 51 -0.57 7.36 -16.40
C ALA A 51 -0.54 6.15 -15.45
N LYS A 52 0.30 5.14 -15.75
CA LYS A 52 0.49 3.94 -14.90
C LYS A 52 1.05 4.27 -13.53
N GLY A 53 1.71 5.41 -13.37
CA GLY A 53 2.14 5.91 -12.06
C GLY A 53 0.99 6.30 -11.12
N PHE A 54 -0.27 6.38 -11.60
CA PHE A 54 -1.43 6.50 -10.74
C PHE A 54 -1.98 5.11 -10.39
N LYS A 55 -1.91 4.71 -9.13
CA LYS A 55 -2.40 3.41 -8.65
C LYS A 55 -3.89 3.18 -8.95
N SER A 56 -4.67 4.25 -9.08
CA SER A 56 -6.11 4.22 -9.35
C SER A 56 -6.47 4.20 -10.84
N LEU A 57 -5.50 4.21 -11.76
CA LEU A 57 -5.78 4.13 -13.19
C LEU A 57 -6.47 2.80 -13.54
N VAL A 58 -7.59 2.89 -14.22
CA VAL A 58 -8.36 1.72 -14.70
C VAL A 58 -8.27 1.58 -16.21
N TYR A 59 -8.36 2.71 -16.91
CA TYR A 59 -8.36 2.72 -18.36
C TYR A 59 -7.77 4.02 -18.89
N MET A 60 -7.10 3.93 -20.01
CA MET A 60 -6.70 5.08 -20.82
C MET A 60 -6.80 4.77 -22.29
N CYS A 61 -7.08 5.78 -23.10
CA CYS A 61 -6.87 5.74 -24.53
C CYS A 61 -6.28 7.06 -25.01
N MET A 62 -5.58 7.02 -26.13
CA MET A 62 -5.01 8.20 -26.77
C MET A 62 -4.92 8.04 -28.28
N SER A 63 -4.87 9.18 -28.94
CA SER A 63 -4.78 9.28 -30.39
C SER A 63 -4.16 10.62 -30.77
N ASP A 64 -3.40 10.66 -31.84
CA ASP A 64 -2.87 11.90 -32.40
C ASP A 64 -3.84 12.48 -33.45
N GLU A 65 -3.86 13.80 -33.53
CA GLU A 65 -4.67 14.58 -34.45
C GLU A 65 -3.84 15.73 -35.04
N ILE A 66 -4.06 16.10 -36.29
CA ILE A 66 -3.41 17.25 -36.92
C ILE A 66 -4.50 18.31 -37.12
N GLY A 67 -4.36 19.47 -36.46
CA GLY A 67 -5.34 20.56 -36.56
C GLY A 67 -5.44 21.09 -38.01
N GLY A 68 -6.66 21.18 -38.53
CA GLY A 68 -6.90 21.53 -39.93
C GLY A 68 -6.38 22.91 -40.35
N GLU A 69 -6.55 23.94 -39.52
CA GLU A 69 -6.16 25.32 -39.86
C GLU A 69 -4.68 25.62 -39.53
N THR A 70 -4.18 25.09 -38.40
CA THR A 70 -2.84 25.42 -37.87
C THR A 70 -1.79 24.36 -38.13
N GLN A 71 -2.17 23.20 -38.70
CA GLN A 71 -1.30 22.02 -38.88
C GLN A 71 -0.56 21.63 -37.59
N THR A 72 -1.12 21.96 -36.42
CA THR A 72 -0.52 21.64 -35.13
C THR A 72 -0.86 20.21 -34.75
N HIS A 73 0.15 19.45 -34.36
CA HIS A 73 -0.05 18.10 -33.83
C HIS A 73 -0.60 18.16 -32.40
N HIS A 74 -1.65 17.41 -32.15
CA HIS A 74 -2.27 17.27 -30.83
C HIS A 74 -2.33 15.79 -30.45
N THR A 75 -1.95 15.45 -29.24
CA THR A 75 -2.26 14.15 -28.67
C THR A 75 -3.44 14.31 -27.71
N HIS A 76 -4.54 13.66 -28.02
CA HIS A 76 -5.70 13.54 -27.14
C HIS A 76 -5.56 12.32 -26.27
N VAL A 77 -5.72 12.48 -24.96
CA VAL A 77 -5.63 11.40 -23.98
C VAL A 77 -6.88 11.42 -23.12
N TYR A 78 -7.51 10.28 -22.97
CA TYR A 78 -8.56 10.07 -21.99
C TYR A 78 -8.04 9.17 -20.87
N LEU A 79 -8.28 9.57 -19.63
CA LEU A 79 -7.89 8.82 -18.43
C LEU A 79 -9.13 8.55 -17.57
N ALA A 80 -9.35 7.28 -17.23
CA ALA A 80 -10.36 6.87 -16.27
C ALA A 80 -9.71 6.22 -15.05
N PHE A 81 -10.12 6.70 -13.89
CA PHE A 81 -9.57 6.30 -12.60
C PHE A 81 -10.66 5.65 -11.74
N ARG A 82 -10.27 4.72 -10.88
CA ARG A 82 -11.16 4.12 -9.89
C ARG A 82 -11.58 5.14 -8.84
N SER A 83 -10.67 5.96 -8.37
CA SER A 83 -10.90 7.07 -7.44
C SER A 83 -10.64 8.42 -8.10
N ALA A 84 -11.20 9.50 -7.53
CA ALA A 84 -11.03 10.83 -8.08
C ALA A 84 -9.59 11.32 -7.95
N VAL A 85 -9.00 11.82 -9.03
CA VAL A 85 -7.65 12.38 -9.09
C VAL A 85 -7.75 13.90 -9.17
N ARG A 86 -6.90 14.59 -8.41
CA ARG A 86 -6.83 16.05 -8.37
C ARG A 86 -6.16 16.61 -9.64
N PHE A 87 -6.67 17.75 -10.08
CA PHE A 87 -6.08 18.51 -11.18
C PHE A 87 -4.58 18.78 -10.96
N SER A 88 -4.20 19.21 -9.75
CA SER A 88 -2.81 19.50 -9.40
C SER A 88 -1.87 18.28 -9.55
N SER A 89 -2.37 17.08 -9.29
CA SER A 89 -1.60 15.84 -9.45
C SER A 89 -1.36 15.50 -10.92
N LEU A 90 -2.36 15.74 -11.77
CA LEU A 90 -2.22 15.58 -13.21
C LEU A 90 -1.30 16.65 -13.81
N GLN A 91 -1.46 17.91 -13.40
CA GLN A 91 -0.65 19.02 -13.88
C GLN A 91 0.83 18.85 -13.59
N LYS A 92 1.17 18.29 -12.42
CA LYS A 92 2.56 17.97 -12.06
C LYS A 92 3.18 16.90 -12.98
N ARG A 93 2.39 15.95 -13.47
CA ARG A 93 2.87 14.86 -14.33
C ARG A 93 2.88 15.21 -15.81
N TYR A 94 1.89 15.98 -16.26
CA TYR A 94 1.72 16.36 -17.66
C TYR A 94 1.85 17.90 -17.81
N MET A 95 3.02 18.44 -17.51
CA MET A 95 3.26 19.87 -17.57
C MET A 95 3.03 20.41 -18.98
N GLY A 96 2.22 21.48 -19.10
CA GLY A 96 1.91 22.12 -20.38
C GLY A 96 0.83 21.41 -21.21
N ALA A 97 0.16 20.39 -20.65
CA ALA A 97 -1.06 19.86 -21.23
C ALA A 97 -2.26 20.74 -20.86
N HIS A 98 -3.30 20.70 -21.70
CA HIS A 98 -4.62 21.22 -21.40
C HIS A 98 -5.45 20.10 -20.76
N PHE A 99 -6.23 20.42 -19.72
CA PHE A 99 -7.02 19.46 -18.96
C PHE A 99 -8.48 19.85 -18.90
N GLU A 100 -9.33 18.86 -19.10
CA GLU A 100 -10.77 19.00 -18.93
C GLU A 100 -11.32 17.82 -18.12
N VAL A 101 -12.28 18.11 -17.24
CA VAL A 101 -13.07 17.05 -16.60
C VAL A 101 -13.94 16.40 -17.67
N ALA A 102 -13.69 15.14 -17.96
CA ALA A 102 -14.42 14.41 -18.97
C ALA A 102 -15.89 14.21 -18.59
N LYS A 103 -16.79 14.56 -19.49
CA LYS A 103 -18.25 14.37 -19.34
C LYS A 103 -18.70 13.12 -20.12
N GLY A 104 -19.88 12.60 -19.78
CA GLY A 104 -20.43 11.41 -20.43
C GLY A 104 -19.79 10.09 -19.97
N THR A 105 -20.03 8.99 -20.70
CA THR A 105 -19.50 7.67 -20.37
C THR A 105 -18.07 7.49 -20.87
N SER A 106 -17.35 6.51 -20.33
CA SER A 106 -16.01 6.16 -20.80
C SER A 106 -16.01 5.72 -22.26
N VAL A 107 -17.05 5.00 -22.68
CA VAL A 107 -17.25 4.62 -24.07
C VAL A 107 -17.40 5.85 -24.98
N GLN A 108 -18.21 6.84 -24.57
CA GLN A 108 -18.36 8.08 -25.33
C GLN A 108 -17.08 8.90 -25.42
N ASN A 109 -16.27 8.89 -24.36
CA ASN A 109 -14.97 9.57 -24.38
C ASN A 109 -13.94 8.85 -25.25
N ARG A 110 -13.93 7.52 -25.26
CA ARG A 110 -13.13 6.72 -26.20
C ARG A 110 -13.52 7.02 -27.65
N GLU A 111 -14.82 6.97 -27.96
CA GLU A 111 -15.33 7.31 -29.31
C GLU A 111 -14.91 8.72 -29.73
N TYR A 112 -14.89 9.68 -28.78
CA TYR A 112 -14.41 11.03 -29.05
C TYR A 112 -12.92 11.07 -29.39
N VAL A 113 -12.08 10.39 -28.60
CA VAL A 113 -10.63 10.34 -28.83
C VAL A 113 -10.30 9.66 -30.15
N PHE A 114 -10.98 8.58 -30.49
CA PHE A 114 -10.75 7.81 -31.73
C PHE A 114 -11.57 8.30 -32.91
N LYS A 115 -12.42 9.31 -32.74
CA LYS A 115 -13.36 9.81 -33.76
C LYS A 115 -14.22 8.70 -34.37
N GLU A 116 -14.71 7.81 -33.48
CA GLU A 116 -15.64 6.73 -33.82
C GLU A 116 -17.09 7.10 -33.50
N GLY A 117 -18.02 6.21 -33.81
CA GLY A 117 -19.44 6.37 -33.53
C GLY A 117 -20.02 7.64 -34.16
N LYS A 118 -20.61 8.54 -33.38
CA LYS A 118 -21.20 9.78 -33.85
C LYS A 118 -20.21 10.78 -34.46
N TRP A 119 -18.91 10.59 -34.20
CA TRP A 119 -17.83 11.48 -34.63
C TRP A 119 -17.23 11.05 -35.98
N LEU A 120 -17.65 9.92 -36.53
CA LEU A 120 -17.11 9.33 -37.79
C LEU A 120 -17.27 10.26 -39.00
N ASN A 121 -18.36 11.04 -39.01
CA ASN A 121 -18.71 11.95 -40.11
C ASN A 121 -18.42 13.43 -39.77
N ASP A 122 -17.72 13.70 -38.68
CA ASP A 122 -17.30 15.05 -38.31
C ASP A 122 -16.04 15.43 -39.11
N ALA A 123 -15.93 16.70 -39.51
CA ALA A 123 -14.73 17.22 -40.19
C ALA A 123 -13.42 16.95 -39.39
N LYS A 124 -13.54 16.78 -38.07
CA LYS A 124 -12.43 16.35 -37.22
C LYS A 124 -12.05 14.88 -37.35
N GLY A 125 -12.88 14.05 -37.97
CA GLY A 125 -12.56 12.66 -38.27
C GLY A 125 -11.46 12.49 -39.29
N GLU A 126 -11.31 13.45 -40.20
CA GLU A 126 -10.28 13.44 -41.24
C GLU A 126 -8.88 13.80 -40.71
N THR A 127 -8.81 14.50 -39.57
CA THR A 127 -7.56 14.95 -38.97
C THR A 127 -6.99 13.98 -37.93
N ASN A 128 -7.74 12.94 -37.58
CA ASN A 128 -7.36 11.92 -36.62
C ASN A 128 -6.46 10.85 -37.25
N LEU A 129 -5.33 10.58 -36.64
CA LEU A 129 -4.35 9.60 -37.12
C LEU A 129 -4.65 8.22 -36.52
N ARG A 130 -5.42 7.40 -37.25
CA ARG A 130 -5.88 6.08 -36.79
C ARG A 130 -4.77 5.14 -36.38
N ASP A 131 -3.63 5.21 -37.06
CA ASP A 131 -2.45 4.36 -36.76
C ASP A 131 -1.82 4.67 -35.37
N THR A 132 -2.22 5.77 -34.78
CA THR A 132 -1.74 6.19 -33.44
C THR A 132 -2.69 5.82 -32.31
N HIS A 133 -3.80 5.14 -32.60
CA HIS A 133 -4.75 4.70 -31.60
C HIS A 133 -4.10 3.75 -30.62
N PHE A 134 -4.20 4.06 -29.33
CA PHE A 134 -3.65 3.24 -28.25
C PHE A 134 -4.63 3.15 -27.08
N GLU A 135 -4.74 1.96 -26.51
CA GLU A 135 -5.55 1.70 -25.32
C GLU A 135 -4.77 0.90 -24.28
N TYR A 136 -5.10 1.13 -23.03
CA TYR A 136 -4.58 0.36 -21.88
C TYR A 136 -5.66 0.20 -20.81
N GLY A 137 -5.79 -1.01 -20.27
CA GLY A 137 -6.78 -1.35 -19.24
C GLY A 137 -8.15 -1.69 -19.84
N GLU A 138 -9.15 -1.82 -18.96
CA GLU A 138 -10.52 -2.16 -19.36
C GLU A 138 -11.43 -0.95 -19.21
N ILE A 139 -12.30 -0.72 -20.20
CA ILE A 139 -13.27 0.38 -20.18
C ILE A 139 -14.23 0.18 -19.00
N PRO A 140 -14.34 1.14 -18.06
CA PRO A 140 -15.25 1.04 -16.94
C PRO A 140 -16.71 0.94 -17.40
N VAL A 141 -17.44 -0.04 -16.88
CA VAL A 141 -18.88 -0.15 -17.07
C VAL A 141 -19.58 0.83 -16.14
N GLU A 142 -20.06 1.95 -16.69
CA GLU A 142 -20.76 2.97 -15.90
C GLU A 142 -22.22 2.57 -15.69
N ARG A 143 -22.58 2.32 -14.43
CA ARG A 143 -23.95 2.03 -14.02
C ARG A 143 -24.59 3.32 -13.50
N GLN A 144 -25.59 3.83 -14.20
CA GLN A 144 -26.36 4.99 -13.74
C GLN A 144 -27.03 4.68 -12.39
N GLY A 145 -26.80 5.54 -11.40
CA GLY A 145 -27.49 5.52 -10.11
C GLY A 145 -26.85 4.74 -8.97
N LYS A 146 -25.70 4.05 -9.16
CA LYS A 146 -24.97 3.40 -8.06
C LYS A 146 -23.87 4.31 -7.50
N ARG A 147 -23.83 4.48 -6.18
CA ARG A 147 -22.72 5.16 -5.50
C ARG A 147 -21.48 4.27 -5.57
N ASN A 148 -20.61 4.52 -6.53
CA ASN A 148 -19.37 3.79 -6.70
C ASN A 148 -18.34 4.09 -5.59
N ASP A 149 -18.53 5.18 -4.85
CA ASP A 149 -17.61 5.64 -3.81
C ASP A 149 -17.33 4.58 -2.72
N LEU A 150 -18.36 3.85 -2.29
CA LEU A 150 -18.20 2.79 -1.30
C LEU A 150 -17.61 1.51 -1.88
N GLU A 151 -17.91 1.20 -3.13
CA GLU A 151 -17.34 0.06 -3.87
C GLU A 151 -15.84 0.30 -4.09
N ASP A 152 -15.48 1.51 -4.54
CA ASP A 152 -14.09 1.93 -4.71
C ASP A 152 -13.31 1.90 -3.39
N LEU A 153 -13.90 2.42 -2.30
CA LEU A 153 -13.30 2.38 -0.97
C LEU A 153 -13.07 0.95 -0.49
N TYR A 154 -14.04 0.07 -0.70
CA TYR A 154 -13.93 -1.33 -0.33
C TYR A 154 -12.81 -2.03 -1.11
N ASP A 155 -12.67 -1.73 -2.39
CA ASP A 155 -11.59 -2.26 -3.22
C ASP A 155 -10.21 -1.74 -2.78
N MET A 156 -10.08 -0.46 -2.41
CA MET A 156 -8.86 0.10 -1.84
C MET A 156 -8.45 -0.63 -0.54
N ILE A 157 -9.43 -0.90 0.33
CA ILE A 157 -9.22 -1.66 1.57
C ILE A 157 -8.74 -3.08 1.26
N LYS A 158 -9.36 -3.77 0.31
CA LYS A 158 -8.97 -5.14 -0.11
C LYS A 158 -7.57 -5.20 -0.73
N GLN A 159 -7.16 -4.15 -1.43
CA GLN A 159 -5.81 -4.02 -1.99
C GLN A 159 -4.74 -3.69 -0.94
N GLY A 160 -5.14 -3.53 0.32
CA GLY A 160 -4.22 -3.26 1.41
C GLY A 160 -3.71 -1.81 1.48
N MET A 161 -4.33 -0.87 0.75
CA MET A 161 -3.94 0.55 0.83
C MET A 161 -4.04 1.05 2.27
N SER A 162 -3.03 1.78 2.72
CA SER A 162 -3.03 2.43 4.04
C SER A 162 -4.10 3.53 4.11
N ASN A 163 -4.47 3.95 5.31
CA ASN A 163 -5.40 5.08 5.49
C ASN A 163 -4.85 6.37 4.87
N TYR A 164 -3.53 6.56 4.93
CA TYR A 164 -2.88 7.69 4.30
C TYR A 164 -3.06 7.66 2.78
N GLU A 165 -2.77 6.54 2.13
CA GLU A 165 -2.97 6.38 0.68
C GLU A 165 -4.43 6.58 0.26
N ILE A 166 -5.39 6.03 1.04
CA ILE A 166 -6.83 6.22 0.80
C ILE A 166 -7.23 7.70 0.91
N ILE A 167 -6.71 8.42 1.91
CA ILE A 167 -6.99 9.86 2.10
C ILE A 167 -6.31 10.70 1.00
N GLU A 168 -5.09 10.37 0.60
CA GLU A 168 -4.42 11.04 -0.53
C GLU A 168 -5.19 10.88 -1.84
N GLU A 169 -5.72 9.67 -2.10
CA GLU A 169 -6.56 9.43 -3.28
C GLU A 169 -7.91 10.15 -3.18
N CYS A 170 -8.54 10.16 -2.00
CA CYS A 170 -9.84 10.74 -1.81
C CYS A 170 -9.98 11.37 -0.41
N PRO A 171 -9.66 12.67 -0.24
CA PRO A 171 -9.65 13.37 1.05
C PRO A 171 -10.97 13.34 1.83
N GLN A 172 -12.09 13.16 1.15
CA GLN A 172 -13.40 13.07 1.81
C GLN A 172 -13.50 11.86 2.78
N TYR A 173 -12.67 10.83 2.62
CA TYR A 173 -12.62 9.68 3.53
C TYR A 173 -11.92 9.96 4.86
N MET A 174 -11.27 11.11 5.01
CA MET A 174 -10.64 11.56 6.26
C MET A 174 -11.60 11.51 7.45
N LEU A 175 -12.88 11.81 7.24
CA LEU A 175 -13.92 11.77 8.28
C LEU A 175 -14.41 10.35 8.63
N ASN A 176 -13.94 9.34 7.93
CA ASN A 176 -14.40 7.95 8.07
C ASN A 176 -13.29 6.96 8.41
N VAL A 177 -12.15 7.42 8.90
CA VAL A 177 -10.96 6.59 9.17
C VAL A 177 -11.30 5.41 10.09
N ASP A 178 -12.07 5.65 11.16
CA ASP A 178 -12.48 4.59 12.09
C ASP A 178 -13.33 3.50 11.41
N LYS A 179 -14.22 3.91 10.49
CA LYS A 179 -15.04 2.97 9.71
C LYS A 179 -14.19 2.18 8.72
N ILE A 180 -13.19 2.81 8.13
CA ILE A 180 -12.21 2.15 7.23
C ILE A 180 -11.45 1.09 8.01
N GLU A 181 -10.94 1.43 9.20
CA GLU A 181 -10.23 0.46 10.05
C GLU A 181 -11.13 -0.71 10.47
N ARG A 182 -12.40 -0.44 10.81
CA ARG A 182 -13.35 -1.51 11.14
C ARG A 182 -13.63 -2.41 9.93
N CYS A 183 -13.82 -1.85 8.73
CA CYS A 183 -13.96 -2.64 7.51
C CYS A 183 -12.71 -3.48 7.23
N ARG A 184 -11.52 -2.92 7.44
CA ARG A 184 -10.25 -3.63 7.29
C ARG A 184 -10.15 -4.82 8.23
N GLN A 185 -10.59 -4.67 9.48
CA GLN A 185 -10.66 -5.79 10.44
C GLN A 185 -11.61 -6.89 9.95
N ILE A 186 -12.81 -6.55 9.50
CA ILE A 186 -13.79 -7.53 8.97
C ILE A 186 -13.20 -8.30 7.78
N VAL A 187 -12.51 -7.63 6.87
CA VAL A 187 -11.85 -8.29 5.73
C VAL A 187 -10.78 -9.27 6.20
N ARG A 188 -9.98 -8.89 7.20
CA ARG A 188 -8.95 -9.78 7.79
C ARG A 188 -9.56 -10.95 8.54
N GLU A 189 -10.60 -10.71 9.35
CA GLU A 189 -11.31 -11.76 10.06
C GLU A 189 -11.82 -12.82 9.08
N GLU A 190 -12.46 -12.40 7.98
CA GLU A 190 -12.94 -13.31 6.95
C GLU A 190 -11.80 -14.10 6.29
N GLN A 191 -10.67 -13.47 6.03
CA GLN A 191 -9.51 -14.08 5.40
C GLN A 191 -8.84 -15.13 6.31
N TYR A 192 -8.73 -14.85 7.61
CA TYR A 192 -7.95 -15.66 8.55
C TYR A 192 -8.79 -16.60 9.43
N LYS A 193 -10.12 -16.47 9.48
CA LYS A 193 -10.99 -17.29 10.34
C LYS A 193 -10.90 -18.81 10.11
N SER A 194 -10.49 -19.22 8.92
CA SER A 194 -10.39 -20.63 8.51
C SER A 194 -9.05 -21.01 7.89
N THR A 195 -8.04 -20.14 8.05
CA THR A 195 -6.73 -20.32 7.43
C THR A 195 -5.73 -20.74 8.49
N TRP A 196 -5.01 -21.84 8.25
CA TRP A 196 -3.83 -22.21 9.04
C TRP A 196 -2.73 -21.19 8.76
N ARG A 197 -2.13 -20.63 9.81
CA ARG A 197 -0.97 -19.72 9.71
C ARG A 197 0.30 -20.56 9.83
N ASP A 198 1.13 -20.52 8.81
CA ASP A 198 2.45 -21.16 8.85
C ASP A 198 3.43 -20.25 9.62
N LEU A 199 3.50 -20.48 10.93
CA LEU A 199 4.26 -19.63 11.84
C LEU A 199 5.73 -20.01 11.88
N HIS A 200 6.59 -19.00 11.83
CA HIS A 200 8.00 -19.12 12.18
C HIS A 200 8.31 -18.29 13.42
N VAL A 201 8.73 -18.95 14.50
CA VAL A 201 8.99 -18.33 15.80
C VAL A 201 10.48 -18.34 16.09
N THR A 202 11.04 -17.16 16.29
CA THR A 202 12.45 -16.96 16.64
C THR A 202 12.56 -16.35 18.05
N TYR A 203 13.30 -17.01 18.91
CA TYR A 203 13.67 -16.45 20.21
C TYR A 203 15.02 -15.76 20.09
N ILE A 204 15.09 -14.49 20.46
CA ILE A 204 16.30 -13.68 20.38
C ILE A 204 16.70 -13.21 21.77
N TYR A 205 17.89 -13.63 22.22
CA TYR A 205 18.40 -13.11 23.48
C TYR A 205 19.86 -12.64 23.40
N GLY A 206 20.26 -11.83 24.35
CA GLY A 206 21.61 -11.28 24.47
C GLY A 206 21.64 -9.96 25.22
N GLU A 207 22.82 -9.37 25.34
CA GLU A 207 23.06 -8.14 26.09
C GLU A 207 22.22 -6.97 25.60
N THR A 208 21.90 -6.05 26.52
CA THR A 208 21.23 -4.79 26.19
C THR A 208 22.11 -3.98 25.22
N GLY A 209 21.47 -3.38 24.22
CA GLY A 209 22.19 -2.58 23.22
C GLY A 209 22.86 -3.39 22.10
N SER A 210 22.76 -4.72 22.09
CA SER A 210 23.36 -5.58 21.04
C SER A 210 22.67 -5.54 19.67
N GLY A 211 21.60 -4.73 19.50
CA GLY A 211 20.94 -4.53 18.21
C GLY A 211 19.82 -5.54 17.88
N LYS A 212 19.37 -6.38 18.85
CA LYS A 212 18.34 -7.40 18.64
C LYS A 212 17.08 -6.90 17.94
N THR A 213 16.42 -5.93 18.53
CA THR A 213 15.20 -5.31 17.96
C THR A 213 15.49 -4.65 16.63
N ARG A 214 16.60 -3.92 16.53
CA ARG A 214 16.99 -3.20 15.32
C ARG A 214 17.13 -4.14 14.13
N THR A 215 17.74 -5.30 14.31
CA THR A 215 17.89 -6.31 13.26
C THR A 215 16.55 -6.76 12.70
N VAL A 216 15.54 -6.99 13.56
CA VAL A 216 14.19 -7.36 13.12
C VAL A 216 13.52 -6.21 12.36
N MET A 217 13.59 -5.00 12.92
CA MET A 217 12.99 -3.81 12.31
C MET A 217 13.58 -3.49 10.93
N GLU A 218 14.91 -3.58 10.78
CA GLU A 218 15.59 -3.33 9.51
C GLU A 218 15.34 -4.43 8.48
N LYS A 219 15.16 -5.68 8.93
CA LYS A 219 14.87 -6.82 8.03
C LYS A 219 13.50 -6.69 7.35
N TYR A 220 12.48 -6.24 8.06
CA TYR A 220 11.10 -6.25 7.57
C TYR A 220 10.54 -4.86 7.26
N GLY A 221 11.21 -3.80 7.67
CA GLY A 221 10.72 -2.43 7.61
C GLY A 221 9.92 -2.06 8.86
N TYR A 222 10.09 -0.83 9.32
CA TYR A 222 9.55 -0.33 10.60
C TYR A 222 8.02 -0.38 10.68
N GLU A 223 7.33 -0.23 9.57
CA GLU A 223 5.87 -0.23 9.48
C GLU A 223 5.26 -1.64 9.46
N ASN A 224 6.04 -2.64 9.06
CA ASN A 224 5.58 -4.02 8.89
C ASN A 224 5.75 -4.86 10.16
N VAL A 225 6.42 -4.34 11.18
CA VAL A 225 6.64 -5.02 12.44
C VAL A 225 5.75 -4.42 13.52
N TYR A 226 4.89 -5.24 14.11
CA TYR A 226 4.20 -4.87 15.33
C TYR A 226 5.09 -5.14 16.53
N ARG A 227 5.42 -4.09 17.30
CA ARG A 227 6.18 -4.19 18.53
C ARG A 227 5.22 -4.29 19.72
N CYS A 228 5.18 -5.43 20.38
CA CYS A 228 4.48 -5.62 21.63
C CYS A 228 5.40 -5.20 22.78
N THR A 229 5.19 -4.01 23.32
CA THR A 229 5.97 -3.41 24.42
C THR A 229 5.15 -3.21 25.69
N ASP A 230 3.83 -3.31 25.59
CA ASP A 230 2.87 -3.27 26.70
C ASP A 230 2.21 -4.64 26.83
N TYR A 231 2.41 -5.29 27.95
CA TYR A 231 1.87 -6.61 28.23
C TYR A 231 0.54 -6.62 28.99
N ASP A 232 0.08 -5.46 29.45
CA ASP A 232 -1.27 -5.33 30.02
C ASP A 232 -2.32 -5.30 28.91
N HIS A 233 -1.98 -4.65 27.78
CA HIS A 233 -2.84 -4.55 26.60
C HIS A 233 -2.07 -4.87 25.32
N PRO A 234 -1.58 -6.13 25.18
CA PRO A 234 -0.51 -6.46 24.23
C PRO A 234 -0.88 -6.27 22.75
N PHE A 235 -2.17 -6.18 22.41
CA PHE A 235 -2.60 -6.12 21.01
C PHE A 235 -3.45 -4.90 20.65
N ASP A 236 -3.63 -3.94 21.56
CA ASP A 236 -4.48 -2.76 21.31
C ASP A 236 -4.05 -1.94 20.08
N SER A 237 -2.75 -1.85 19.84
CA SER A 237 -2.19 -1.11 18.70
C SER A 237 -1.87 -2.00 17.49
N TYR A 238 -2.14 -3.31 17.54
CA TYR A 238 -1.91 -4.21 16.42
C TYR A 238 -2.82 -3.87 15.24
N LYS A 239 -2.27 -3.79 14.04
CA LYS A 239 -3.00 -3.42 12.80
C LYS A 239 -2.96 -4.52 11.74
N GLY A 240 -2.68 -5.76 12.14
CA GLY A 240 -2.60 -6.90 11.23
C GLY A 240 -1.26 -7.01 10.50
N GLN A 241 -0.17 -6.54 11.11
CA GLN A 241 1.18 -6.76 10.60
C GLN A 241 1.49 -8.26 10.57
N ASP A 242 2.22 -8.69 9.56
CA ASP A 242 2.66 -10.09 9.41
C ASP A 242 3.78 -10.46 10.38
N VAL A 243 4.50 -9.48 10.91
CA VAL A 243 5.60 -9.66 11.86
C VAL A 243 5.22 -9.09 13.22
N ILE A 244 5.36 -9.90 14.28
CA ILE A 244 5.21 -9.45 15.66
C ILE A 244 6.51 -9.65 16.45
N ALA A 245 6.91 -8.65 17.23
CA ALA A 245 8.03 -8.70 18.13
C ALA A 245 7.55 -8.47 19.57
N PHE A 246 7.61 -9.50 20.42
CA PHE A 246 7.42 -9.39 21.86
C PHE A 246 8.73 -8.90 22.48
N GLU A 247 8.76 -7.62 22.85
CA GLU A 247 9.99 -6.99 23.34
C GLU A 247 10.15 -7.06 24.85
N GLU A 248 11.40 -7.16 25.29
CA GLU A 248 11.76 -7.30 26.71
C GLU A 248 10.95 -8.37 27.43
N PHE A 249 10.70 -9.47 26.70
CA PHE A 249 9.85 -10.56 27.18
C PHE A 249 10.50 -11.27 28.38
N ARG A 250 9.80 -11.36 29.48
CA ARG A 250 10.24 -11.99 30.75
C ARG A 250 9.11 -12.83 31.33
N SER A 251 8.64 -13.82 30.57
CA SER A 251 7.43 -14.57 30.91
C SER A 251 6.22 -13.63 31.18
N SER A 252 6.20 -12.52 30.45
CA SER A 252 5.27 -11.39 30.66
C SER A 252 3.82 -11.74 30.33
N LEU A 253 3.60 -12.75 29.50
CA LEU A 253 2.28 -13.32 29.22
C LEU A 253 2.19 -14.73 29.83
N ARG A 254 0.99 -15.17 30.17
CA ARG A 254 0.78 -16.54 30.64
C ARG A 254 1.21 -17.52 29.55
N VAL A 255 1.87 -18.59 29.93
CA VAL A 255 2.30 -19.63 28.97
C VAL A 255 1.14 -20.16 28.14
N ARG A 256 -0.03 -20.37 28.75
CA ARG A 256 -1.26 -20.79 28.06
C ARG A 256 -1.64 -19.87 26.89
N ASP A 257 -1.52 -18.56 27.10
CA ASP A 257 -1.86 -17.58 26.07
C ASP A 257 -0.79 -17.56 24.98
N MET A 258 0.49 -17.66 25.35
CA MET A 258 1.59 -17.83 24.41
C MET A 258 1.46 -19.09 23.57
N LEU A 259 1.06 -20.21 24.14
CA LEU A 259 0.83 -21.44 23.38
C LEU A 259 -0.20 -21.25 22.26
N ASN A 260 -1.23 -20.45 22.51
CA ASN A 260 -2.24 -20.11 21.47
C ASN A 260 -1.70 -19.13 20.42
N TYR A 261 -0.95 -18.10 20.85
CA TYR A 261 -0.40 -17.11 19.93
C TYR A 261 0.69 -17.67 19.02
N LEU A 262 1.45 -18.64 19.52
CA LEU A 262 2.52 -19.32 18.80
C LEU A 262 2.06 -20.57 18.04
N ASP A 263 0.75 -20.79 17.92
CA ASP A 263 0.17 -21.88 17.14
C ASP A 263 -0.45 -21.36 15.83
N GLY A 264 -0.51 -22.24 14.82
CA GLY A 264 -1.03 -21.90 13.51
C GLY A 264 -2.56 -21.78 13.41
N TYR A 265 -3.30 -22.21 14.43
CA TYR A 265 -4.75 -22.08 14.44
C TYR A 265 -5.22 -20.63 14.41
N PRO A 266 -6.41 -20.34 13.80
CA PRO A 266 -7.03 -19.04 13.94
C PRO A 266 -7.19 -18.68 15.42
N VAL A 267 -6.76 -17.47 15.79
CA VAL A 267 -6.85 -16.99 17.16
C VAL A 267 -7.24 -15.51 17.21
N GLU A 268 -8.14 -15.19 18.12
CA GLU A 268 -8.49 -13.83 18.46
C GLU A 268 -7.53 -13.27 19.50
N LEU A 269 -7.05 -12.07 19.24
CA LEU A 269 -6.18 -11.31 20.12
C LEU A 269 -7.03 -10.40 20.99
N PRO A 270 -6.99 -10.53 22.32
CA PRO A 270 -7.79 -9.72 23.22
C PRO A 270 -7.37 -8.25 23.17
N CYS A 271 -8.33 -7.36 22.96
CA CYS A 271 -8.16 -5.91 22.97
C CYS A 271 -9.27 -5.27 23.80
N ARG A 272 -9.06 -4.04 24.32
CA ARG A 272 -10.01 -3.35 25.19
C ARG A 272 -11.38 -3.09 24.55
N TYR A 273 -11.45 -2.85 23.25
CA TYR A 273 -12.69 -2.43 22.60
C TYR A 273 -13.28 -3.51 21.68
N ALA A 274 -12.46 -4.15 20.88
CA ALA A 274 -12.85 -5.23 19.99
C ALA A 274 -11.64 -6.14 19.75
N ASN A 275 -11.84 -7.44 19.90
CA ASN A 275 -10.80 -8.42 19.57
C ASN A 275 -10.35 -8.27 18.12
N LYS A 276 -9.12 -8.65 17.86
CA LYS A 276 -8.52 -8.64 16.53
C LYS A 276 -8.08 -10.04 16.15
N VAL A 277 -8.16 -10.35 14.87
CA VAL A 277 -7.63 -11.63 14.39
C VAL A 277 -6.11 -11.56 14.25
N ALA A 278 -5.42 -12.63 14.66
CA ALA A 278 -3.99 -12.76 14.43
C ALA A 278 -3.70 -13.04 12.96
N CYS A 279 -2.93 -12.14 12.33
CA CYS A 279 -2.53 -12.25 10.92
C CYS A 279 -1.03 -12.56 10.78
N PHE A 280 -0.25 -12.43 11.85
CA PHE A 280 1.20 -12.60 11.80
C PHE A 280 1.60 -14.06 11.54
N THR A 281 2.65 -14.21 10.74
CA THR A 281 3.33 -15.48 10.46
C THR A 281 4.76 -15.51 11.00
N GLN A 282 5.37 -14.34 11.21
CA GLN A 282 6.70 -14.20 11.77
C GLN A 282 6.62 -13.67 13.21
N VAL A 283 7.11 -14.46 14.15
CA VAL A 283 7.08 -14.11 15.58
C VAL A 283 8.49 -14.03 16.14
N TYR A 284 8.80 -12.93 16.76
CA TYR A 284 10.06 -12.69 17.47
C TYR A 284 9.81 -12.50 18.95
N ILE A 285 10.47 -13.30 19.79
CA ILE A 285 10.49 -13.12 21.24
C ILE A 285 11.87 -12.54 21.60
N ILE A 286 11.92 -11.26 21.91
CA ILE A 286 13.17 -10.52 22.12
C ILE A 286 13.35 -10.21 23.60
N THR A 287 14.50 -10.57 24.14
CA THR A 287 14.78 -10.41 25.57
C THR A 287 16.29 -10.36 25.85
N ASN A 288 16.64 -10.12 27.10
CA ASN A 288 18.00 -10.27 27.65
C ASN A 288 18.12 -11.50 28.58
N ILE A 289 17.10 -12.36 28.65
CA ILE A 289 17.07 -13.56 29.47
C ILE A 289 17.24 -14.79 28.57
N PRO A 290 18.12 -15.74 28.93
CA PRO A 290 18.19 -17.03 28.24
C PRO A 290 16.84 -17.74 28.20
N LEU A 291 16.57 -18.47 27.12
CA LEU A 291 15.31 -19.22 26.97
C LEU A 291 15.09 -20.16 28.17
N THR A 292 16.15 -20.77 28.67
CA THR A 292 16.14 -21.70 29.83
C THR A 292 15.75 -21.06 31.15
N GLU A 293 15.71 -19.74 31.23
CA GLU A 293 15.26 -19.01 32.43
C GLU A 293 13.81 -18.50 32.35
N GLN A 294 13.19 -18.62 31.17
CA GLN A 294 11.77 -18.26 30.99
C GLN A 294 10.87 -19.28 31.73
N TYR A 295 9.81 -18.79 32.36
CA TYR A 295 8.83 -19.64 33.04
C TYR A 295 9.44 -20.66 34.03
N SER A 296 10.40 -20.28 34.84
CA SER A 296 11.18 -21.17 35.71
C SER A 296 10.32 -22.06 36.64
N ASP A 297 9.20 -21.55 37.14
CA ASP A 297 8.28 -22.31 38.00
C ASP A 297 7.52 -23.37 37.21
N LEU A 298 7.18 -23.07 35.94
CA LEU A 298 6.51 -23.99 35.02
C LEU A 298 7.43 -25.15 34.67
N GLN A 299 8.69 -24.89 34.42
CA GLN A 299 9.69 -25.92 34.10
C GLN A 299 9.76 -26.98 35.17
N ARG A 300 9.57 -26.61 36.43
CA ARG A 300 9.60 -27.53 37.59
C ARG A 300 8.28 -28.24 37.84
N SER A 301 7.14 -27.57 37.60
CA SER A 301 5.81 -28.08 37.97
C SER A 301 5.02 -28.66 36.81
N GLN A 302 5.28 -28.27 35.57
CA GLN A 302 4.50 -28.64 34.38
C GLN A 302 5.41 -28.83 33.16
N LEU A 303 6.28 -29.81 33.21
CA LEU A 303 7.29 -30.07 32.16
C LEU A 303 6.67 -30.25 30.76
N GLU A 304 5.52 -30.87 30.65
CA GLU A 304 4.84 -31.07 29.37
C GLU A 304 4.41 -29.73 28.74
N THR A 305 3.92 -28.80 29.56
CA THR A 305 3.55 -27.45 29.12
C THR A 305 4.77 -26.65 28.67
N TRP A 306 5.88 -26.81 29.37
CA TRP A 306 7.15 -26.24 28.98
C TRP A 306 7.66 -26.79 27.64
N ASN A 307 7.64 -28.11 27.48
CA ASN A 307 8.02 -28.77 26.23
C ASN A 307 7.10 -28.34 25.07
N ALA A 308 5.81 -28.12 25.33
CA ALA A 308 4.90 -27.60 24.33
C ALA A 308 5.25 -26.17 23.90
N PHE A 309 5.77 -25.34 24.79
CA PHE A 309 6.27 -24.00 24.46
C PHE A 309 7.56 -24.09 23.64
N LEU A 310 8.54 -24.90 24.05
CA LEU A 310 9.79 -25.09 23.32
C LEU A 310 9.56 -25.58 21.89
N ARG A 311 8.64 -26.52 21.70
CA ARG A 311 8.32 -27.08 20.37
C ARG A 311 7.81 -26.04 19.39
N ARG A 312 7.26 -24.93 19.87
CA ARG A 312 6.77 -23.82 19.03
C ARG A 312 7.86 -22.81 18.68
N ILE A 313 9.02 -22.90 19.29
CA ILE A 313 10.18 -22.06 18.97
C ILE A 313 11.03 -22.80 17.94
N HIS A 314 11.16 -22.23 16.75
CA HIS A 314 11.87 -22.84 15.64
C HIS A 314 13.36 -22.53 15.71
N GLU A 315 13.71 -21.29 15.97
CA GLU A 315 15.09 -20.82 16.03
C GLU A 315 15.38 -20.03 17.33
N VAL A 316 16.64 -20.13 17.78
CA VAL A 316 17.18 -19.31 18.85
C VAL A 316 18.38 -18.53 18.33
N HIS A 317 18.32 -17.20 18.44
CA HIS A 317 19.43 -16.32 18.09
C HIS A 317 20.08 -15.74 19.35
N VAL A 318 21.36 -15.96 19.51
CA VAL A 318 22.15 -15.47 20.65
C VAL A 318 23.04 -14.33 20.22
N TYR A 319 22.86 -13.16 20.81
CA TYR A 319 23.67 -11.98 20.57
C TYR A 319 24.73 -11.87 21.69
N LEU A 320 25.97 -12.15 21.36
CA LEU A 320 27.05 -12.17 22.33
C LEU A 320 28.32 -11.55 21.71
N ASN A 321 28.99 -10.64 22.42
CA ASN A 321 30.25 -10.03 21.99
C ASN A 321 30.23 -9.48 20.55
N GLY A 322 29.13 -8.83 20.14
CA GLY A 322 28.96 -8.25 18.81
C GLY A 322 28.74 -9.28 17.68
N LYS A 323 28.53 -10.55 18.00
CA LYS A 323 28.26 -11.63 17.06
C LYS A 323 26.87 -12.21 17.30
N VAL A 324 26.31 -12.82 16.25
CA VAL A 324 24.98 -13.44 16.30
C VAL A 324 25.12 -14.93 15.95
N TYR A 325 24.70 -15.77 16.85
CA TYR A 325 24.68 -17.23 16.68
C TYR A 325 23.24 -17.67 16.50
N LYS A 326 23.03 -18.54 15.54
CA LYS A 326 21.70 -19.03 15.18
C LYS A 326 21.73 -20.55 15.21
N GLY A 327 20.70 -21.13 15.80
CA GLY A 327 20.50 -22.57 15.82
C GLY A 327 19.04 -22.90 16.05
N SER A 328 18.68 -24.16 15.89
CA SER A 328 17.36 -24.65 16.26
C SER A 328 17.15 -24.56 17.78
N CYS A 329 15.90 -24.55 18.23
CA CYS A 329 15.60 -24.60 19.66
C CYS A 329 16.16 -25.87 20.31
N GLU A 330 16.14 -27.01 19.61
CA GLU A 330 16.67 -28.27 20.08
C GLU A 330 18.19 -28.20 20.29
N GLU A 331 18.94 -27.69 19.32
CA GLU A 331 20.39 -27.46 19.45
C GLU A 331 20.71 -26.56 20.64
N TYR A 332 19.94 -25.49 20.82
CA TYR A 332 20.15 -24.58 21.92
C TYR A 332 19.92 -25.24 23.29
N ILE A 333 18.86 -26.02 23.47
CA ILE A 333 18.54 -26.73 24.72
C ILE A 333 19.55 -27.84 25.03
N ASN A 334 20.04 -28.52 24.01
CA ASN A 334 21.04 -29.59 24.15
C ASN A 334 22.47 -29.09 24.42
N GLY A 335 22.63 -27.81 24.65
CA GLY A 335 23.92 -27.17 24.89
C GLY A 335 24.55 -26.79 23.58
N PHE A 336 24.02 -25.75 22.97
CA PHE A 336 24.63 -25.07 21.84
C PHE A 336 26.00 -24.54 22.29
N VAL A 337 27.03 -25.39 22.13
CA VAL A 337 28.42 -25.00 22.33
C VAL A 337 28.92 -24.51 20.99
N PRO A 338 29.42 -23.30 20.86
CA PRO A 338 30.09 -22.87 19.64
C PRO A 338 31.19 -23.89 19.32
N THR A 339 31.08 -24.53 18.17
CA THR A 339 32.20 -25.39 17.69
C THR A 339 33.38 -24.49 17.35
N ASN A 340 34.60 -25.03 17.39
CA ASN A 340 35.82 -24.31 17.10
C ASN A 340 35.86 -23.61 15.73
N ASP A 341 34.94 -23.94 14.82
CA ASP A 341 34.71 -23.27 13.56
C ASP A 341 33.66 -22.11 13.66
N SER A 342 33.09 -21.95 14.83
CA SER A 342 32.20 -20.83 15.10
C SER A 342 33.00 -19.53 15.11
N PRO A 343 32.47 -18.42 14.54
CA PRO A 343 33.14 -17.12 14.62
C PRO A 343 33.43 -16.67 16.05
N PHE A 344 33.00 -17.42 17.11
CA PHE A 344 33.30 -17.16 18.53
C PHE A 344 34.69 -17.53 18.97
N ASP A 345 35.36 -18.50 18.30
CA ASP A 345 36.62 -19.05 18.78
C ASP A 345 37.87 -18.41 18.15
N LYS A 346 37.73 -17.40 17.31
CA LYS A 346 38.86 -16.59 16.85
C LYS A 346 39.01 -15.38 17.76
N LYS A 347 39.86 -15.54 18.77
CA LYS A 347 40.44 -14.42 19.52
C LYS A 347 41.24 -13.49 18.60
#